data_36cdef055416750df4f407f22f752ef5
#
_entry.id   36cdef055416750df4f407f22f752ef5
#
_cell.length_a   1.000
_cell.length_b   1.000
_cell.length_c   1.000
_cell.angle_alpha   90.00
_cell.angle_beta   90.00
_cell.angle_gamma   90.00
#
_symmetry.space_group_name_H-M   'P 1'
#
loop_
_entity.id
_entity.type
_entity.pdbx_description
1 polymer ?
#
loop_
_entity_poly.entity_id
_entity_poly.type
_entity_poly.pdbx_seq_one_letter_code
_entity_poly.pdbx_strand_id
1 'polypeptide(L)'
;MTRVIHTGDTHIGYAQYHSSVRRQDFLDAFAAVVDDAIDDGVDAVVHAGDLFHDRRPALSDLMGTIRVLRRLADADIPFLAVVGNHEAARGGQWLDLFERLDLATRLGDEPTTVDDTAFYGLDHVPVSRRDTLMYEFSSHDASYATLVAHGLFEPFAHADWDTKTVLEESDVAFDAVLLGDNHTPGRAEVADTWVTYPGSTERASASEREGRGYNLVRFDETAAAGDDRVEIRRRALETRPFVFVEVDLDAREGEPAVRERVRQHDVTDAVVLVEVTGDGDPITPAAVEAFATDRGALIARVSDRRTVETDESVDVHFADPESAVRERVESMGL
;
A
#
# COMPACT_ATOMS: atom_id res chain seq x y z
N MET A 1 -19.86 2.61 22.24
CA MET A 1 -18.47 2.17 22.00
C MET A 1 -18.39 1.68 20.57
N THR A 2 -17.65 2.35 19.72
CA THR A 2 -17.52 1.99 18.30
C THR A 2 -16.19 1.30 18.07
N ARG A 3 -16.18 0.18 17.34
CA ARG A 3 -14.98 -0.61 17.02
C ARG A 3 -14.91 -0.86 15.53
N VAL A 4 -13.85 -0.39 14.88
CA VAL A 4 -13.69 -0.49 13.44
C VAL A 4 -12.35 -1.13 13.06
N ILE A 5 -12.32 -1.78 11.90
CA ILE A 5 -11.08 -2.09 11.21
C ILE A 5 -10.72 -0.90 10.32
N HIS A 6 -9.49 -0.38 10.47
CA HIS A 6 -8.89 0.59 9.57
C HIS A 6 -7.87 -0.09 8.69
N THR A 7 -8.10 -0.06 7.39
CA THR A 7 -7.25 -0.62 6.34
C THR A 7 -7.09 0.38 5.18
N GLY A 8 -6.20 0.11 4.24
CA GLY A 8 -5.96 0.90 3.04
C GLY A 8 -4.92 0.21 2.16
N ASP A 9 -4.59 0.81 1.03
CA ASP A 9 -3.51 0.37 0.15
C ASP A 9 -3.60 -1.13 -0.18
N THR A 10 -4.81 -1.58 -0.51
CA THR A 10 -5.08 -2.98 -0.84
C THR A 10 -4.65 -3.33 -2.25
N HIS A 11 -4.53 -2.35 -3.15
CA HIS A 11 -4.02 -2.46 -4.51
C HIS A 11 -4.53 -3.69 -5.28
N ILE A 12 -5.81 -4.01 -5.14
CA ILE A 12 -6.43 -5.14 -5.85
C ILE A 12 -6.17 -5.01 -7.35
N GLY A 13 -5.69 -6.09 -7.95
CA GLY A 13 -5.35 -6.12 -9.38
C GLY A 13 -3.86 -5.92 -9.67
N TYR A 14 -3.02 -5.64 -8.67
CA TYR A 14 -1.57 -5.50 -8.88
C TYR A 14 -0.92 -6.84 -9.23
N ALA A 15 -0.55 -7.00 -10.50
CA ALA A 15 0.20 -8.18 -10.97
C ALA A 15 1.71 -7.98 -10.72
N GLN A 16 2.11 -7.90 -9.46
CA GLN A 16 3.51 -7.71 -9.07
C GLN A 16 4.39 -8.81 -9.71
N TYR A 17 5.53 -8.41 -10.28
CA TYR A 17 6.43 -9.28 -11.07
C TYR A 17 5.74 -9.96 -12.27
N HIS A 18 4.66 -9.39 -12.81
CA HIS A 18 3.83 -9.98 -13.87
C HIS A 18 3.21 -11.34 -13.51
N SER A 19 3.01 -11.59 -12.22
CA SER A 19 2.46 -12.85 -11.71
C SER A 19 0.96 -12.74 -11.48
N SER A 20 0.20 -13.69 -12.06
CA SER A 20 -1.23 -13.83 -11.77
C SER A 20 -1.49 -14.32 -10.34
N VAL A 21 -0.55 -15.07 -9.76
CA VAL A 21 -0.62 -15.51 -8.37
C VAL A 21 -0.49 -14.30 -7.45
N ARG A 22 0.51 -13.42 -7.68
CA ARG A 22 0.66 -12.19 -6.90
C ARG A 22 -0.56 -11.29 -7.03
N ARG A 23 -1.16 -11.22 -8.22
CA ARG A 23 -2.43 -10.47 -8.41
C ARG A 23 -3.54 -11.00 -7.51
N GLN A 24 -3.64 -12.33 -7.35
CA GLN A 24 -4.63 -12.96 -6.49
C GLN A 24 -4.32 -12.71 -5.01
N ASP A 25 -3.03 -12.70 -4.61
CA ASP A 25 -2.61 -12.46 -3.23
C ASP A 25 -3.14 -11.13 -2.68
N PHE A 26 -3.20 -10.05 -3.49
CA PHE A 26 -3.76 -8.76 -3.06
C PHE A 26 -5.26 -8.84 -2.76
N LEU A 27 -6.01 -9.57 -3.55
CA LEU A 27 -7.44 -9.81 -3.30
C LEU A 27 -7.64 -10.71 -2.07
N ASP A 28 -6.82 -11.73 -1.90
CA ASP A 28 -6.90 -12.67 -0.79
C ASP A 28 -6.54 -11.98 0.53
N ALA A 29 -5.56 -11.07 0.54
CA ALA A 29 -5.22 -10.27 1.71
C ALA A 29 -6.40 -9.37 2.13
N PHE A 30 -7.08 -8.73 1.18
CA PHE A 30 -8.28 -7.95 1.47
C PHE A 30 -9.43 -8.84 1.96
N ALA A 31 -9.60 -10.03 1.36
CA ALA A 31 -10.61 -11.00 1.83
C ALA A 31 -10.35 -11.46 3.27
N ALA A 32 -9.09 -11.62 3.68
CA ALA A 32 -8.72 -11.96 5.05
C ALA A 32 -9.06 -10.83 6.03
N VAL A 33 -8.87 -9.55 5.66
CA VAL A 33 -9.34 -8.40 6.47
C VAL A 33 -10.85 -8.47 6.70
N VAL A 34 -11.60 -8.82 5.66
CA VAL A 34 -13.07 -8.94 5.73
C VAL A 34 -13.48 -10.16 6.57
N ASP A 35 -12.77 -11.28 6.47
CA ASP A 35 -13.01 -12.44 7.33
C ASP A 35 -12.83 -12.09 8.81
N ASP A 36 -11.71 -11.43 9.13
CA ASP A 36 -11.45 -10.96 10.50
C ASP A 36 -12.51 -9.96 10.99
N ALA A 37 -12.99 -9.06 10.11
CA ALA A 37 -14.04 -8.11 10.44
C ALA A 37 -15.36 -8.81 10.85
N ILE A 38 -15.74 -9.84 10.10
CA ILE A 38 -16.95 -10.63 10.36
C ILE A 38 -16.78 -11.46 11.63
N ASP A 39 -15.64 -12.14 11.79
CA ASP A 39 -15.36 -12.99 12.93
C ASP A 39 -15.28 -12.20 14.24
N ASP A 40 -14.72 -11.00 14.21
CA ASP A 40 -14.65 -10.09 15.36
C ASP A 40 -15.99 -9.37 15.61
N GLY A 41 -16.89 -9.31 14.62
CA GLY A 41 -18.13 -8.56 14.67
C GLY A 41 -17.89 -7.07 14.93
N VAL A 42 -17.02 -6.44 14.11
CA VAL A 42 -16.77 -5.00 14.19
C VAL A 42 -17.94 -4.18 13.65
N ASP A 43 -18.03 -2.92 14.04
CA ASP A 43 -19.15 -2.05 13.66
C ASP A 43 -19.00 -1.46 12.26
N ALA A 44 -17.75 -1.39 11.74
CA ALA A 44 -17.47 -1.01 10.34
C ALA A 44 -16.07 -1.45 9.89
N VAL A 45 -15.87 -1.51 8.58
CA VAL A 45 -14.53 -1.52 7.94
C VAL A 45 -14.33 -0.17 7.26
N VAL A 46 -13.25 0.52 7.63
CA VAL A 46 -12.85 1.83 7.08
C VAL A 46 -11.64 1.63 6.19
N HIS A 47 -11.74 2.02 4.92
CA HIS A 47 -10.70 1.89 3.92
C HIS A 47 -10.18 3.25 3.46
N ALA A 48 -8.92 3.52 3.73
CA ALA A 48 -8.30 4.82 3.50
C ALA A 48 -7.69 4.99 2.09
N GLY A 49 -8.36 4.47 1.06
CA GLY A 49 -7.99 4.65 -0.36
C GLY A 49 -7.05 3.58 -0.93
N ASP A 50 -6.84 3.65 -2.24
CA ASP A 50 -6.08 2.68 -3.03
C ASP A 50 -6.63 1.25 -2.92
N LEU A 51 -7.96 1.14 -3.09
CA LEU A 51 -8.65 -0.15 -3.17
C LEU A 51 -8.16 -0.93 -4.40
N PHE A 52 -8.00 -0.25 -5.55
CA PHE A 52 -7.46 -0.83 -6.78
C PHE A 52 -6.08 -0.25 -7.09
N HIS A 53 -5.22 -1.09 -7.67
CA HIS A 53 -3.90 -0.67 -8.13
C HIS A 53 -3.97 0.26 -9.35
N ASP A 54 -4.98 0.10 -10.19
CA ASP A 54 -5.13 0.84 -11.44
C ASP A 54 -6.48 1.56 -11.52
N ARG A 55 -6.51 2.72 -12.19
CA ARG A 55 -7.74 3.45 -12.53
C ARG A 55 -8.74 2.63 -13.34
N ARG A 56 -8.27 1.58 -14.00
CA ARG A 56 -9.06 0.67 -14.84
C ARG A 56 -8.81 -0.77 -14.42
N PRO A 57 -9.35 -1.21 -13.28
CA PRO A 57 -9.26 -2.59 -12.83
C PRO A 57 -9.88 -3.53 -13.88
N ALA A 58 -9.34 -4.74 -14.00
CA ALA A 58 -9.94 -5.74 -14.85
C ALA A 58 -11.29 -6.22 -14.29
N LEU A 59 -12.14 -6.76 -15.16
CA LEU A 59 -13.44 -7.28 -14.74
C LEU A 59 -13.32 -8.36 -13.65
N SER A 60 -12.25 -9.17 -13.68
CA SER A 60 -11.96 -10.16 -12.65
C SER A 60 -11.76 -9.53 -11.26
N ASP A 61 -11.06 -8.38 -11.19
CA ASP A 61 -10.80 -7.68 -9.95
C ASP A 61 -12.08 -7.08 -9.38
N LEU A 62 -12.88 -6.43 -10.25
CA LEU A 62 -14.20 -5.90 -9.88
C LEU A 62 -15.11 -6.99 -9.33
N MET A 63 -15.20 -8.13 -10.03
CA MET A 63 -16.02 -9.26 -9.60
C MET A 63 -15.53 -9.89 -8.29
N GLY A 64 -14.20 -9.94 -8.11
CA GLY A 64 -13.57 -10.38 -6.86
C GLY A 64 -13.92 -9.45 -5.71
N THR A 65 -13.72 -8.15 -5.89
CA THR A 65 -14.04 -7.11 -4.89
C THR A 65 -15.52 -7.10 -4.52
N ILE A 66 -16.43 -7.15 -5.49
CA ILE A 66 -17.87 -7.25 -5.24
C ILE A 66 -18.21 -8.46 -4.37
N ARG A 67 -17.58 -9.60 -4.63
CA ARG A 67 -17.81 -10.82 -3.84
C ARG A 67 -17.35 -10.65 -2.38
N VAL A 68 -16.21 -10.00 -2.17
CA VAL A 68 -15.66 -9.74 -0.83
C VAL A 68 -16.54 -8.74 -0.09
N LEU A 69 -16.88 -7.59 -0.71
CA LEU A 69 -17.73 -6.56 -0.10
C LEU A 69 -19.13 -7.07 0.22
N ARG A 70 -19.70 -7.96 -0.63
CA ARG A 70 -21.00 -8.56 -0.35
C ARG A 70 -21.03 -9.37 0.95
N ARG A 71 -19.91 -9.96 1.36
CA ARG A 71 -19.81 -10.70 2.63
C ARG A 71 -19.94 -9.77 3.83
N LEU A 72 -19.38 -8.54 3.76
CA LEU A 72 -19.60 -7.50 4.77
C LEU A 72 -21.06 -7.06 4.81
N ALA A 73 -21.65 -6.78 3.64
CA ALA A 73 -23.05 -6.41 3.55
C ALA A 73 -23.98 -7.50 4.07
N ASP A 74 -23.72 -8.78 3.78
CA ASP A 74 -24.48 -9.93 4.29
C ASP A 74 -24.35 -10.11 5.81
N ALA A 75 -23.28 -9.55 6.42
CA ALA A 75 -23.02 -9.53 7.85
C ALA A 75 -23.47 -8.22 8.52
N ASP A 76 -24.15 -7.33 7.80
CA ASP A 76 -24.57 -6.00 8.24
C ASP A 76 -23.41 -5.10 8.72
N ILE A 77 -22.18 -5.30 8.19
CA ILE A 77 -21.01 -4.50 8.50
C ILE A 77 -20.77 -3.50 7.34
N PRO A 78 -20.93 -2.20 7.55
CA PRO A 78 -20.69 -1.19 6.52
C PRO A 78 -19.21 -1.10 6.13
N PHE A 79 -18.96 -0.93 4.82
CA PHE A 79 -17.66 -0.60 4.27
C PHE A 79 -17.61 0.89 3.92
N LEU A 80 -16.84 1.66 4.68
CA LEU A 80 -16.66 3.10 4.53
C LEU A 80 -15.33 3.37 3.84
N ALA A 81 -15.28 4.19 2.79
CA ALA A 81 -14.03 4.36 2.05
C ALA A 81 -13.86 5.75 1.45
N VAL A 82 -12.60 6.13 1.22
CA VAL A 82 -12.19 7.26 0.39
C VAL A 82 -11.44 6.77 -0.85
N VAL A 83 -11.29 7.64 -1.85
CA VAL A 83 -10.60 7.33 -3.11
C VAL A 83 -9.12 7.65 -2.98
N GLY A 84 -8.26 6.68 -3.34
CA GLY A 84 -6.81 6.85 -3.39
C GLY A 84 -6.30 7.43 -4.72
N ASN A 85 -4.98 7.63 -4.82
CA ASN A 85 -4.35 8.23 -6.00
C ASN A 85 -4.25 7.25 -7.18
N HIS A 86 -4.12 5.95 -6.92
CA HIS A 86 -4.02 4.92 -7.95
C HIS A 86 -5.32 4.72 -8.71
N GLU A 87 -6.45 4.79 -8.03
CA GLU A 87 -7.76 4.52 -8.60
C GLU A 87 -8.54 5.79 -8.99
N ALA A 88 -8.08 6.98 -8.59
CA ALA A 88 -8.76 8.25 -8.89
C ALA A 88 -8.98 8.46 -10.38
N ALA A 89 -10.24 8.55 -10.79
CA ALA A 89 -10.66 8.71 -12.17
C ALA A 89 -11.34 10.07 -12.40
N ARG A 90 -11.37 10.53 -13.66
CA ARG A 90 -12.16 11.71 -14.04
C ARG A 90 -13.60 11.28 -14.31
N GLY A 91 -14.53 11.85 -13.55
CA GLY A 91 -15.99 11.66 -13.79
C GLY A 91 -16.64 10.80 -12.70
N GLY A 92 -16.52 9.49 -12.70
CA GLY A 92 -17.09 8.62 -11.66
C GLY A 92 -15.99 7.79 -11.00
N GLN A 93 -16.19 7.42 -9.75
CA GLN A 93 -15.28 6.55 -9.01
C GLN A 93 -15.83 5.12 -8.93
N TRP A 94 -14.94 4.14 -8.70
CA TRP A 94 -15.40 2.76 -8.47
C TRP A 94 -16.22 2.64 -7.18
N LEU A 95 -15.92 3.47 -6.18
CA LEU A 95 -16.73 3.56 -4.96
C LEU A 95 -18.18 3.99 -5.26
N ASP A 96 -18.40 4.91 -6.22
CA ASP A 96 -19.75 5.31 -6.64
C ASP A 96 -20.54 4.13 -7.24
N LEU A 97 -19.85 3.17 -7.89
CA LEU A 97 -20.48 1.92 -8.34
C LEU A 97 -20.84 1.01 -7.18
N PHE A 98 -19.95 0.83 -6.22
CA PHE A 98 -20.18 -0.03 -5.06
C PHE A 98 -21.26 0.56 -4.14
N GLU A 99 -21.34 1.88 -4.02
CA GLU A 99 -22.41 2.57 -3.31
C GLU A 99 -23.78 2.31 -3.95
N ARG A 100 -23.88 2.40 -5.29
CA ARG A 100 -25.14 2.06 -6.02
C ARG A 100 -25.54 0.59 -5.93
N LEU A 101 -24.60 -0.28 -5.52
CA LEU A 101 -24.87 -1.69 -5.28
C LEU A 101 -25.11 -2.01 -3.80
N ASP A 102 -25.20 -0.98 -2.95
CA ASP A 102 -25.33 -1.08 -1.50
C ASP A 102 -24.20 -1.90 -0.85
N LEU A 103 -22.96 -1.76 -1.37
CA LEU A 103 -21.77 -2.49 -0.91
C LEU A 103 -20.73 -1.61 -0.23
N ALA A 104 -20.82 -0.30 -0.37
CA ALA A 104 -19.90 0.66 0.22
C ALA A 104 -20.61 2.00 0.46
N THR A 105 -20.02 2.81 1.34
CA THR A 105 -20.33 4.23 1.49
C THR A 105 -19.05 5.01 1.20
N ARG A 106 -19.10 5.89 0.20
CA ARG A 106 -18.01 6.82 -0.04
C ARG A 106 -18.11 7.97 0.93
N LEU A 107 -17.08 8.15 1.74
CA LEU A 107 -16.99 9.23 2.70
C LEU A 107 -16.71 10.57 2.00
N GLY A 108 -17.21 11.65 2.59
CA GLY A 108 -17.05 13.02 2.11
C GLY A 108 -17.10 14.02 3.26
N ASP A 109 -17.55 15.23 2.96
CA ASP A 109 -17.74 16.34 3.89
C ASP A 109 -18.98 16.20 4.80
N GLU A 110 -19.93 15.35 4.41
CA GLU A 110 -21.09 14.99 5.25
C GLU A 110 -20.75 13.78 6.14
N PRO A 111 -21.17 13.77 7.43
CA PRO A 111 -20.84 12.69 8.34
C PRO A 111 -21.62 11.40 8.02
N THR A 112 -20.89 10.28 7.96
CA THR A 112 -21.47 8.95 8.04
C THR A 112 -21.33 8.44 9.46
N THR A 113 -22.43 8.27 10.20
CA THR A 113 -22.38 7.87 11.61
C THR A 113 -22.54 6.35 11.73
N VAL A 114 -21.59 5.73 12.46
CA VAL A 114 -21.65 4.34 12.90
C VAL A 114 -21.62 4.36 14.41
N ASP A 115 -22.66 3.81 15.05
CA ASP A 115 -22.90 3.95 16.48
C ASP A 115 -22.76 5.41 16.93
N ASP A 116 -21.71 5.74 17.66
CA ASP A 116 -21.49 7.05 18.25
C ASP A 116 -20.22 7.75 17.69
N THR A 117 -19.82 7.36 16.49
CA THR A 117 -18.67 7.94 15.78
C THR A 117 -19.07 8.44 14.40
N ALA A 118 -18.80 9.70 14.11
CA ALA A 118 -18.99 10.34 12.81
C ALA A 118 -17.72 10.18 11.96
N PHE A 119 -17.84 9.58 10.79
CA PHE A 119 -16.76 9.40 9.83
C PHE A 119 -16.89 10.38 8.68
N TYR A 120 -15.81 11.07 8.37
CA TYR A 120 -15.67 12.00 7.25
C TYR A 120 -14.58 11.51 6.30
N GLY A 121 -14.62 11.95 5.06
CA GLY A 121 -13.69 11.54 4.03
C GLY A 121 -12.98 12.68 3.32
N LEU A 122 -11.70 12.48 3.06
CA LEU A 122 -10.91 13.31 2.16
C LEU A 122 -10.23 12.40 1.14
N ASP A 123 -10.78 12.37 -0.08
CA ASP A 123 -10.17 11.67 -1.20
C ASP A 123 -8.77 12.22 -1.49
N HIS A 124 -7.95 11.46 -2.19
CA HIS A 124 -6.65 11.95 -2.64
C HIS A 124 -6.77 13.25 -3.43
N VAL A 125 -6.05 14.27 -2.98
CA VAL A 125 -5.95 15.59 -3.65
C VAL A 125 -4.53 15.79 -4.16
N PRO A 126 -4.34 15.94 -5.49
CA PRO A 126 -3.03 16.26 -6.05
C PRO A 126 -2.45 17.56 -5.46
N VAL A 127 -1.14 17.61 -5.22
CA VAL A 127 -0.42 18.78 -4.64
C VAL A 127 -0.84 20.10 -5.29
N SER A 128 -0.99 20.12 -6.61
CA SER A 128 -1.36 21.33 -7.37
C SER A 128 -2.76 21.90 -7.07
N ARG A 129 -3.58 21.20 -6.29
CA ARG A 129 -4.93 21.65 -5.91
C ARG A 129 -5.11 21.87 -4.42
N ARG A 130 -4.11 21.55 -3.60
CA ARG A 130 -4.20 21.63 -2.13
C ARG A 130 -4.27 23.07 -1.62
N ASP A 131 -3.58 24.02 -2.25
CA ASP A 131 -3.59 25.45 -1.85
C ASP A 131 -4.98 26.10 -1.88
N THR A 132 -5.94 25.47 -2.55
CA THR A 132 -7.32 25.98 -2.67
C THR A 132 -8.33 25.06 -1.98
N LEU A 133 -7.86 24.07 -1.26
CA LEU A 133 -8.73 23.15 -0.55
C LEU A 133 -9.27 23.83 0.71
N MET A 134 -10.56 23.66 0.93
CA MET A 134 -11.25 24.10 2.16
C MET A 134 -11.62 22.85 2.96
N TYR A 135 -11.38 22.88 4.26
CA TYR A 135 -11.69 21.76 5.18
C TYR A 135 -13.05 21.99 5.84
N GLU A 136 -14.06 22.25 4.99
CA GLU A 136 -15.44 22.50 5.39
C GLU A 136 -16.17 21.17 5.56
N PHE A 137 -16.46 20.79 6.80
CA PHE A 137 -17.20 19.57 7.12
C PHE A 137 -18.50 19.91 7.82
N SER A 138 -19.57 19.17 7.52
CA SER A 138 -20.87 19.35 8.17
C SER A 138 -20.83 18.90 9.63
N SER A 139 -21.57 19.59 10.48
CA SER A 139 -21.66 19.26 11.91
C SER A 139 -22.29 17.88 12.16
N HIS A 140 -21.96 17.27 13.30
CA HIS A 140 -22.51 16.00 13.76
C HIS A 140 -22.96 16.07 15.21
N ASP A 141 -23.77 15.07 15.64
CA ASP A 141 -24.22 14.90 17.02
C ASP A 141 -23.55 13.71 17.73
N ALA A 142 -22.62 13.01 17.06
CA ALA A 142 -21.89 11.86 17.61
C ALA A 142 -20.86 12.29 18.67
N SER A 143 -20.48 11.39 19.56
CA SER A 143 -19.47 11.65 20.62
C SER A 143 -18.04 11.71 20.11
N TYR A 144 -17.78 11.12 18.93
CA TYR A 144 -16.48 11.08 18.26
C TYR A 144 -16.59 11.51 16.82
N ALA A 145 -15.52 12.12 16.33
CA ALA A 145 -15.35 12.42 14.91
C ALA A 145 -14.02 11.87 14.40
N THR A 146 -14.04 11.31 13.21
CA THR A 146 -12.88 10.67 12.58
C THR A 146 -12.77 11.12 11.13
N LEU A 147 -11.60 11.65 10.75
CA LEU A 147 -11.26 11.91 9.36
C LEU A 147 -10.59 10.69 8.74
N VAL A 148 -11.06 10.25 7.60
CA VAL A 148 -10.43 9.24 6.76
C VAL A 148 -9.85 9.93 5.54
N ALA A 149 -8.54 9.79 5.30
CA ALA A 149 -7.89 10.52 4.22
C ALA A 149 -6.82 9.67 3.51
N HIS A 150 -6.54 10.02 2.24
CA HIS A 150 -5.49 9.37 1.46
C HIS A 150 -4.43 10.37 1.02
N GLY A 151 -3.21 10.20 1.52
CA GLY A 151 -2.05 11.05 1.25
C GLY A 151 -0.93 10.87 2.28
N LEU A 152 0.18 11.58 2.10
CA LEU A 152 1.36 11.52 2.96
C LEU A 152 1.35 12.67 3.96
N PHE A 153 1.01 12.38 5.22
CA PHE A 153 0.78 13.36 6.28
C PHE A 153 1.94 13.41 7.29
N GLU A 154 2.25 14.60 7.78
CA GLU A 154 3.16 14.77 8.93
C GLU A 154 2.57 14.08 10.19
N PRO A 155 3.43 13.57 11.10
CA PRO A 155 4.89 13.62 11.13
C PRO A 155 5.59 12.40 10.47
N PHE A 156 4.91 11.69 9.59
CA PHE A 156 5.46 10.48 8.96
C PHE A 156 6.44 10.82 7.82
N ALA A 157 7.28 9.85 7.46
CA ALA A 157 8.26 10.02 6.39
C ALA A 157 7.60 10.36 5.05
N HIS A 158 8.29 11.19 4.25
CA HIS A 158 7.86 11.65 2.92
C HIS A 158 6.59 12.50 2.90
N ALA A 159 6.16 13.00 4.07
CA ALA A 159 4.97 13.83 4.19
C ALA A 159 5.02 15.07 3.26
N ASP A 160 3.87 15.34 2.66
CA ASP A 160 3.61 16.52 1.85
C ASP A 160 2.27 17.21 2.25
N TRP A 161 1.65 16.71 3.34
CA TRP A 161 0.52 17.33 4.03
C TRP A 161 0.91 17.76 5.44
N ASP A 162 0.59 18.99 5.81
CA ASP A 162 0.66 19.47 7.21
C ASP A 162 -0.61 19.04 7.94
N THR A 163 -0.50 18.00 8.75
CA THR A 163 -1.62 17.46 9.53
C THR A 163 -2.20 18.52 10.48
N LYS A 164 -1.34 19.34 11.07
CA LYS A 164 -1.77 20.37 12.03
C LYS A 164 -2.64 21.42 11.34
N THR A 165 -2.26 21.88 10.15
CA THR A 165 -3.07 22.80 9.34
C THR A 165 -4.43 22.20 9.02
N VAL A 166 -4.49 20.91 8.60
CA VAL A 166 -5.78 20.23 8.32
C VAL A 166 -6.69 20.22 9.54
N LEU A 167 -6.11 19.93 10.73
CA LEU A 167 -6.88 19.89 11.98
C LEU A 167 -7.35 21.28 12.44
N GLU A 168 -6.48 22.31 12.33
CA GLU A 168 -6.77 23.68 12.78
C GLU A 168 -7.74 24.42 11.85
N GLU A 169 -7.73 24.12 10.55
CA GLU A 169 -8.61 24.76 9.55
C GLU A 169 -9.95 24.00 9.34
N SER A 170 -10.11 22.84 9.98
CA SER A 170 -11.33 22.05 9.91
C SER A 170 -12.44 22.61 10.79
N ASP A 171 -13.68 22.64 10.30
CA ASP A 171 -14.87 23.02 11.06
C ASP A 171 -15.26 21.97 12.13
N VAL A 172 -14.70 20.76 12.06
CA VAL A 172 -14.94 19.64 12.99
C VAL A 172 -13.66 19.30 13.75
N ALA A 173 -13.79 19.16 15.07
CA ALA A 173 -12.71 18.64 15.91
C ALA A 173 -12.65 17.10 15.80
N PHE A 174 -11.55 16.58 15.27
CA PHE A 174 -11.36 15.13 15.10
C PHE A 174 -10.65 14.49 16.30
N ASP A 175 -11.15 13.33 16.73
CA ASP A 175 -10.49 12.47 17.74
C ASP A 175 -9.43 11.57 17.10
N ALA A 176 -9.59 11.23 15.82
CA ALA A 176 -8.63 10.42 15.05
C ALA A 176 -8.58 10.81 13.58
N VAL A 177 -7.42 10.60 12.95
CA VAL A 177 -7.21 10.65 11.49
C VAL A 177 -6.69 9.30 11.02
N LEU A 178 -7.47 8.63 10.17
CA LEU A 178 -7.19 7.31 9.62
C LEU A 178 -6.69 7.46 8.19
N LEU A 179 -5.43 7.16 7.95
CA LEU A 179 -4.71 7.50 6.72
C LEU A 179 -4.37 6.28 5.84
N GLY A 180 -4.30 6.47 4.52
CA GLY A 180 -3.70 5.60 3.51
C GLY A 180 -2.67 6.34 2.67
N ASP A 181 -2.00 5.65 1.73
CA ASP A 181 -0.88 6.06 0.86
C ASP A 181 0.52 5.67 1.40
N ASN A 182 0.70 5.66 2.71
CA ASN A 182 1.95 5.18 3.29
C ASN A 182 1.85 3.68 3.61
N HIS A 183 2.55 2.87 2.83
CA HIS A 183 2.58 1.41 3.03
C HIS A 183 3.30 0.98 4.31
N THR A 184 3.99 1.91 4.99
CA THR A 184 4.62 1.66 6.28
C THR A 184 3.64 1.99 7.39
N PRO A 185 3.31 1.06 8.29
CA PRO A 185 2.42 1.35 9.41
C PRO A 185 3.04 2.38 10.35
N GLY A 186 2.20 3.24 10.90
CA GLY A 186 2.65 4.27 11.81
C GLY A 186 1.54 4.81 12.67
N ARG A 187 1.91 5.37 13.83
CA ARG A 187 0.99 6.04 14.76
C ARG A 187 1.70 7.22 15.41
N ALA A 188 1.03 8.34 15.45
CA ALA A 188 1.50 9.56 16.12
C ALA A 188 0.31 10.31 16.72
N GLU A 189 0.61 11.29 17.57
CA GLU A 189 -0.38 12.23 18.09
C GLU A 189 0.00 13.63 17.63
N VAL A 190 -0.95 14.36 17.07
CA VAL A 190 -0.79 15.73 16.57
C VAL A 190 -1.93 16.57 17.11
N ALA A 191 -1.65 17.60 17.88
CA ALA A 191 -2.64 18.50 18.49
C ALA A 191 -3.77 17.73 19.24
N ASP A 192 -3.37 16.78 20.09
CA ASP A 192 -4.27 15.91 20.87
C ASP A 192 -5.16 14.97 20.01
N THR A 193 -4.84 14.79 18.72
CA THR A 193 -5.56 13.91 17.77
C THR A 193 -4.66 12.73 17.38
N TRP A 194 -5.19 11.49 17.42
CA TRP A 194 -4.49 10.32 16.93
C TRP A 194 -4.43 10.30 15.41
N VAL A 195 -3.24 10.13 14.86
CA VAL A 195 -2.99 10.03 13.41
C VAL A 195 -2.31 8.71 13.12
N THR A 196 -2.85 7.90 12.19
CA THR A 196 -2.35 6.55 12.00
C THR A 196 -2.45 6.05 10.57
N TYR A 197 -1.43 5.28 10.14
CA TYR A 197 -1.42 4.46 8.93
C TYR A 197 -1.47 2.98 9.31
N PRO A 198 -2.28 2.16 8.64
CA PRO A 198 -2.29 0.70 8.83
C PRO A 198 -1.14 0.03 8.07
N GLY A 199 -0.58 0.72 7.07
CA GLY A 199 0.25 0.14 6.02
C GLY A 199 -0.59 -0.61 4.99
N SER A 200 0.05 -1.17 3.97
CA SER A 200 -0.63 -1.99 2.96
C SER A 200 -1.00 -3.38 3.49
N THR A 201 -2.05 -3.99 2.92
CA THR A 201 -2.50 -5.33 3.30
C THR A 201 -1.63 -6.44 2.72
N GLU A 202 -1.00 -6.19 1.57
CA GLU A 202 -0.04 -7.09 0.93
C GLU A 202 1.21 -6.30 0.49
N ARG A 203 2.35 -6.96 0.33
CA ARG A 203 3.59 -6.31 -0.10
C ARG A 203 3.54 -5.87 -1.56
N ALA A 204 3.51 -4.57 -1.78
CA ALA A 204 3.54 -3.97 -3.11
C ALA A 204 4.99 -3.66 -3.57
N SER A 205 5.96 -3.60 -2.66
CA SER A 205 7.36 -3.28 -2.96
C SER A 205 8.34 -4.22 -2.27
N ALA A 206 9.50 -4.42 -2.91
CA ALA A 206 10.65 -5.13 -2.33
C ALA A 206 11.22 -4.44 -1.07
N SER A 207 10.96 -3.16 -0.87
CA SER A 207 11.40 -2.41 0.31
C SER A 207 10.52 -2.66 1.54
N GLU A 208 9.34 -3.23 1.37
CA GLU A 208 8.38 -3.47 2.44
C GLU A 208 8.73 -4.76 3.21
N ARG A 209 9.73 -4.67 4.08
CA ARG A 209 10.25 -5.84 4.84
C ARG A 209 9.36 -6.24 6.01
N GLU A 210 8.61 -5.29 6.59
CA GLU A 210 7.75 -5.53 7.75
C GLU A 210 6.53 -6.40 7.41
N GLY A 211 5.94 -7.01 8.43
CA GLY A 211 4.69 -7.77 8.31
C GLY A 211 3.53 -6.86 7.88
N ARG A 212 2.67 -7.37 7.01
CA ARG A 212 1.45 -6.67 6.57
C ARG A 212 0.34 -6.76 7.60
N GLY A 213 -0.66 -5.91 7.51
CA GLY A 213 -1.74 -5.91 8.50
C GLY A 213 -2.66 -4.70 8.38
N TYR A 214 -3.47 -4.53 9.41
CA TYR A 214 -4.44 -3.45 9.54
C TYR A 214 -4.53 -2.99 11.00
N ASN A 215 -5.21 -1.87 11.27
CA ASN A 215 -5.47 -1.38 12.60
C ASN A 215 -6.88 -1.75 13.06
N LEU A 216 -7.01 -2.18 14.31
CA LEU A 216 -8.25 -2.18 15.07
C LEU A 216 -8.32 -0.85 15.83
N VAL A 217 -9.34 -0.05 15.58
CA VAL A 217 -9.57 1.23 16.25
C VAL A 217 -10.84 1.13 17.09
N ARG A 218 -10.73 1.53 18.36
CA ARG A 218 -11.85 1.52 19.31
C ARG A 218 -12.05 2.93 19.86
N PHE A 219 -13.29 3.39 19.83
CA PHE A 219 -13.76 4.62 20.45
C PHE A 219 -14.58 4.26 21.69
N ASP A 220 -14.16 4.70 22.87
CA ASP A 220 -14.76 4.28 24.14
C ASP A 220 -15.08 5.48 25.04
N GLU A 221 -16.36 5.84 25.12
CA GLU A 221 -16.85 6.89 25.97
C GLU A 221 -16.73 6.59 27.48
N THR A 222 -16.62 5.31 27.83
CA THR A 222 -16.55 4.88 29.21
C THR A 222 -15.12 4.79 29.74
N ALA A 223 -14.14 5.17 28.92
CA ALA A 223 -12.74 5.23 29.35
C ALA A 223 -12.61 6.08 30.61
N ALA A 224 -11.92 5.54 31.61
CA ALA A 224 -11.71 6.26 32.87
C ALA A 224 -10.88 7.52 32.63
N ALA A 225 -11.02 8.51 33.50
CA ALA A 225 -10.22 9.74 33.40
C ALA A 225 -8.72 9.38 33.47
N GLY A 226 -8.03 9.55 32.33
CA GLY A 226 -6.61 9.17 32.15
C GLY A 226 -6.38 8.00 31.21
N ASP A 227 -7.44 7.30 30.78
CA ASP A 227 -7.36 6.30 29.71
C ASP A 227 -7.63 6.95 28.33
N ASP A 228 -6.97 6.42 27.30
CA ASP A 228 -7.17 6.91 25.93
C ASP A 228 -8.60 6.61 25.46
N ARG A 229 -9.34 7.66 25.06
CA ARG A 229 -10.68 7.54 24.47
C ARG A 229 -10.66 6.85 23.10
N VAL A 230 -9.52 6.88 22.44
CA VAL A 230 -9.26 6.20 21.15
C VAL A 230 -8.11 5.22 21.34
N GLU A 231 -8.37 3.95 21.16
CA GLU A 231 -7.36 2.90 21.21
C GLU A 231 -7.09 2.36 19.81
N ILE A 232 -5.81 2.31 19.42
CA ILE A 232 -5.37 1.80 18.11
C ILE A 232 -4.44 0.61 18.35
N ARG A 233 -4.83 -0.56 17.85
CA ARG A 233 -4.02 -1.78 17.90
C ARG A 233 -3.82 -2.33 16.50
N ARG A 234 -2.55 -2.61 16.13
CA ARG A 234 -2.25 -3.25 14.87
C ARG A 234 -2.42 -4.77 14.95
N ARG A 235 -3.09 -5.37 13.95
CA ARG A 235 -3.17 -6.81 13.73
C ARG A 235 -2.41 -7.20 12.47
N ALA A 236 -1.56 -8.23 12.57
CA ALA A 236 -0.83 -8.76 11.43
C ALA A 236 -1.74 -9.64 10.57
N LEU A 237 -1.51 -9.60 9.24
CA LEU A 237 -2.09 -10.51 8.27
C LEU A 237 -1.08 -11.58 7.89
N GLU A 238 -1.55 -12.81 7.72
CA GLU A 238 -0.77 -13.86 7.08
C GLU A 238 -0.81 -13.67 5.58
N THR A 239 0.32 -13.28 4.99
CA THR A 239 0.49 -13.06 3.56
C THR A 239 1.56 -14.00 3.01
N ARG A 240 1.68 -14.07 1.67
CA ARG A 240 2.73 -14.87 1.03
C ARG A 240 4.10 -14.55 1.62
N PRO A 241 4.94 -15.57 1.92
CA PRO A 241 6.28 -15.35 2.43
C PRO A 241 7.14 -14.56 1.45
N PHE A 242 7.84 -13.53 1.98
CA PHE A 242 8.94 -12.85 1.31
C PHE A 242 10.23 -13.21 2.02
N VAL A 243 11.16 -13.81 1.30
CA VAL A 243 12.46 -14.23 1.82
C VAL A 243 13.53 -13.26 1.32
N PHE A 244 14.08 -12.48 2.23
CA PHE A 244 15.15 -11.53 1.94
C PHE A 244 16.48 -12.18 2.25
N VAL A 245 17.32 -12.37 1.22
CA VAL A 245 18.63 -13.01 1.32
C VAL A 245 19.71 -11.97 1.01
N GLU A 246 20.45 -11.57 2.01
CA GLU A 246 21.57 -10.65 1.88
C GLU A 246 22.88 -11.45 1.84
N VAL A 247 23.70 -11.21 0.82
CA VAL A 247 24.95 -11.92 0.60
C VAL A 247 26.06 -10.90 0.36
N ASP A 248 27.00 -10.84 1.29
CA ASP A 248 28.24 -10.09 1.14
C ASP A 248 29.33 -11.08 0.74
N LEU A 249 29.83 -10.98 -0.51
CA LEU A 249 30.78 -11.93 -1.08
C LEU A 249 32.22 -11.48 -0.81
N ASP A 250 33.00 -12.40 -0.25
CA ASP A 250 34.45 -12.25 -0.17
C ASP A 250 35.10 -12.40 -1.55
N ALA A 251 36.33 -11.85 -1.74
CA ALA A 251 37.06 -11.79 -3.00
C ALA A 251 37.30 -13.12 -3.75
N ARG A 252 36.96 -14.26 -3.14
CA ARG A 252 37.09 -15.61 -3.75
C ARG A 252 35.77 -16.37 -3.81
N GLU A 253 34.72 -15.71 -3.41
CA GLU A 253 33.36 -16.24 -3.44
C GLU A 253 32.64 -15.79 -4.70
N GLY A 254 31.64 -16.57 -5.14
CA GLY A 254 30.83 -16.26 -6.30
C GLY A 254 29.46 -16.93 -6.22
N GLU A 255 28.87 -17.25 -7.36
CA GLU A 255 27.54 -17.83 -7.47
C GLU A 255 27.27 -19.03 -6.54
N PRO A 256 28.24 -19.98 -6.30
CA PRO A 256 28.02 -21.08 -5.36
C PRO A 256 27.73 -20.62 -3.93
N ALA A 257 28.36 -19.54 -3.47
CA ALA A 257 28.13 -18.99 -2.14
C ALA A 257 26.73 -18.36 -2.05
N VAL A 258 26.31 -17.63 -3.09
CA VAL A 258 24.95 -17.07 -3.17
C VAL A 258 23.90 -18.19 -3.12
N ARG A 259 24.08 -19.25 -3.91
CA ARG A 259 23.18 -20.42 -3.90
C ARG A 259 23.13 -21.12 -2.54
N GLU A 260 24.27 -21.19 -1.84
CA GLU A 260 24.32 -21.76 -0.50
C GLU A 260 23.54 -20.92 0.51
N ARG A 261 23.59 -19.59 0.42
CA ARG A 261 22.76 -18.70 1.24
C ARG A 261 21.28 -18.90 0.98
N VAL A 262 20.85 -18.95 -0.29
CA VAL A 262 19.46 -19.26 -0.65
C VAL A 262 19.02 -20.61 -0.09
N ARG A 263 19.91 -21.62 -0.08
CA ARG A 263 19.64 -22.97 0.42
C ARG A 263 19.32 -23.03 1.92
N GLN A 264 19.80 -22.05 2.69
CA GLN A 264 19.59 -21.95 4.14
C GLN A 264 18.17 -21.48 4.50
N HIS A 265 17.37 -21.06 3.52
CA HIS A 265 16.00 -20.57 3.72
C HIS A 265 14.97 -21.55 3.14
N ASP A 266 13.79 -21.60 3.78
CA ASP A 266 12.64 -22.18 3.11
C ASP A 266 12.10 -21.16 2.11
N VAL A 267 12.18 -21.52 0.84
CA VAL A 267 11.75 -20.67 -0.29
C VAL A 267 10.46 -21.17 -0.93
N THR A 268 9.87 -22.22 -0.37
CA THR A 268 8.66 -22.84 -0.93
C THR A 268 7.52 -21.82 -1.03
N ASP A 269 6.99 -21.67 -2.23
CA ASP A 269 5.89 -20.75 -2.57
C ASP A 269 6.14 -19.27 -2.19
N ALA A 270 7.40 -18.90 -1.95
CA ALA A 270 7.83 -17.57 -1.51
C ALA A 270 8.23 -16.66 -2.69
N VAL A 271 8.19 -15.34 -2.44
CA VAL A 271 8.93 -14.36 -3.23
C VAL A 271 10.31 -14.21 -2.61
N VAL A 272 11.36 -14.58 -3.35
CA VAL A 272 12.76 -14.57 -2.89
C VAL A 272 13.47 -13.36 -3.48
N LEU A 273 13.99 -12.50 -2.62
CA LEU A 273 14.72 -11.29 -2.98
C LEU A 273 16.15 -11.43 -2.49
N VAL A 274 17.10 -11.57 -3.43
CA VAL A 274 18.53 -11.73 -3.13
C VAL A 274 19.24 -10.43 -3.45
N GLU A 275 19.91 -9.88 -2.47
CA GLU A 275 20.78 -8.72 -2.62
C GLU A 275 22.23 -9.16 -2.44
N VAL A 276 23.10 -8.89 -3.44
CA VAL A 276 24.50 -9.27 -3.44
C VAL A 276 25.37 -8.02 -3.37
N THR A 277 26.29 -8.00 -2.41
CA THR A 277 27.31 -6.99 -2.16
C THR A 277 28.70 -7.61 -2.05
N GLY A 278 29.74 -6.81 -1.81
CA GLY A 278 31.13 -7.28 -1.62
C GLY A 278 31.96 -7.33 -2.89
N ASP A 279 33.08 -8.06 -2.83
CA ASP A 279 34.15 -8.04 -3.85
C ASP A 279 34.31 -9.37 -4.59
N GLY A 280 33.38 -10.31 -4.44
CA GLY A 280 33.46 -11.66 -4.98
C GLY A 280 33.45 -11.76 -6.51
N ASP A 281 33.67 -12.96 -7.04
CA ASP A 281 33.61 -13.25 -8.47
C ASP A 281 32.24 -12.87 -9.09
N PRO A 282 32.21 -12.57 -10.39
CA PRO A 282 30.95 -12.29 -11.09
C PRO A 282 29.91 -13.40 -10.92
N ILE A 283 28.65 -13.02 -10.76
CA ILE A 283 27.54 -13.96 -10.70
C ILE A 283 26.61 -13.78 -11.91
N THR A 284 25.82 -14.81 -12.18
CA THR A 284 24.74 -14.74 -13.17
C THR A 284 23.41 -14.65 -12.43
N PRO A 285 22.78 -13.46 -12.29
CA PRO A 285 21.52 -13.30 -11.57
C PRO A 285 20.46 -14.32 -11.99
N ALA A 286 20.27 -14.51 -13.29
CA ALA A 286 19.29 -15.47 -13.82
C ALA A 286 19.54 -16.93 -13.39
N ALA A 287 20.81 -17.33 -13.17
CA ALA A 287 21.15 -18.67 -12.71
C ALA A 287 20.79 -18.88 -11.22
N VAL A 288 20.91 -17.83 -10.40
CA VAL A 288 20.49 -17.86 -9.00
C VAL A 288 18.96 -17.80 -8.90
N GLU A 289 18.30 -17.01 -9.74
CA GLU A 289 16.83 -16.96 -9.83
C GLU A 289 16.24 -18.33 -10.23
N ALA A 290 16.82 -18.96 -11.25
CA ALA A 290 16.43 -20.31 -11.67
C ALA A 290 16.64 -21.32 -10.53
N PHE A 291 17.78 -21.25 -9.83
CA PHE A 291 18.05 -22.13 -8.69
C PHE A 291 17.01 -21.99 -7.57
N ALA A 292 16.61 -20.76 -7.22
CA ALA A 292 15.58 -20.55 -6.22
C ALA A 292 14.20 -21.07 -6.68
N THR A 293 13.88 -20.87 -7.97
CA THR A 293 12.64 -21.38 -8.58
C THR A 293 12.61 -22.92 -8.60
N ASP A 294 13.71 -23.58 -8.95
CA ASP A 294 13.83 -25.06 -8.91
C ASP A 294 13.65 -25.62 -7.49
N ARG A 295 13.83 -24.80 -6.46
CA ARG A 295 13.60 -25.13 -5.06
C ARG A 295 12.18 -24.80 -4.57
N GLY A 296 11.32 -24.35 -5.44
CA GLY A 296 9.92 -24.08 -5.16
C GLY A 296 9.56 -22.61 -4.91
N ALA A 297 10.49 -21.66 -5.12
CA ALA A 297 10.15 -20.26 -5.05
C ALA A 297 9.12 -19.90 -6.14
N LEU A 298 8.08 -19.15 -5.78
CA LEU A 298 7.14 -18.63 -6.74
C LEU A 298 7.81 -17.62 -7.68
N ILE A 299 8.62 -16.76 -7.10
CA ILE A 299 9.36 -15.69 -7.79
C ILE A 299 10.72 -15.56 -7.12
N ALA A 300 11.76 -15.39 -7.91
CA ALA A 300 13.08 -14.98 -7.42
C ALA A 300 13.54 -13.73 -8.16
N ARG A 301 14.19 -12.82 -7.45
CA ARG A 301 14.85 -11.64 -8.02
C ARG A 301 16.20 -11.46 -7.36
N VAL A 302 17.22 -11.25 -8.17
CA VAL A 302 18.59 -11.01 -7.72
C VAL A 302 19.03 -9.62 -8.11
N SER A 303 19.40 -8.82 -7.13
CA SER A 303 20.01 -7.50 -7.30
C SER A 303 21.48 -7.59 -6.95
N ASP A 304 22.34 -7.59 -7.96
CA ASP A 304 23.77 -7.46 -7.78
C ASP A 304 24.14 -5.98 -7.71
N ARG A 305 24.45 -5.50 -6.50
CA ARG A 305 24.79 -4.07 -6.24
C ARG A 305 26.29 -3.81 -6.35
N ARG A 306 27.09 -4.81 -6.70
CA ARG A 306 28.51 -4.63 -6.84
C ARG A 306 28.81 -3.85 -8.12
N THR A 307 29.73 -2.89 -8.03
CA THR A 307 30.37 -2.29 -9.20
C THR A 307 31.32 -3.31 -9.80
N VAL A 308 30.87 -4.06 -10.79
CA VAL A 308 31.77 -4.84 -11.62
C VAL A 308 32.55 -3.83 -12.46
N GLU A 309 33.80 -3.59 -12.12
CA GLU A 309 34.73 -2.95 -13.05
C GLU A 309 34.86 -3.89 -14.26
N THR A 310 34.05 -3.66 -15.26
CA THR A 310 34.27 -4.23 -16.57
C THR A 310 35.51 -3.54 -17.12
N ASP A 311 36.62 -4.27 -17.16
CA ASP A 311 37.89 -3.86 -17.79
C ASP A 311 37.78 -3.73 -19.33
N GLU A 312 36.58 -3.74 -19.87
CA GLU A 312 36.24 -3.35 -21.21
C GLU A 312 35.67 -1.93 -21.20
N SER A 313 36.56 -0.95 -21.23
CA SER A 313 36.21 0.35 -21.77
C SER A 313 35.82 0.15 -23.23
N VAL A 314 34.57 -0.13 -23.49
CA VAL A 314 33.98 0.11 -24.80
C VAL A 314 34.07 1.63 -24.99
N ASP A 315 35.07 2.04 -25.72
CA ASP A 315 35.24 3.43 -26.14
C ASP A 315 34.08 3.73 -27.11
N VAL A 316 32.94 4.05 -26.53
CA VAL A 316 31.79 4.50 -27.32
C VAL A 316 32.11 5.93 -27.73
N HIS A 317 32.81 6.07 -28.87
CA HIS A 317 32.83 7.30 -29.58
C HIS A 317 31.38 7.64 -29.98
N PHE A 318 30.73 8.46 -29.18
CA PHE A 318 29.57 9.19 -29.68
C PHE A 318 30.03 10.07 -30.82
N ALA A 319 29.86 9.60 -32.04
CA ALA A 319 29.96 10.48 -33.20
C ALA A 319 29.02 11.64 -32.93
N ASP A 320 29.52 12.85 -33.12
CA ASP A 320 28.72 14.08 -33.05
C ASP A 320 27.37 13.85 -33.74
N PRO A 321 26.24 14.18 -33.11
CA PRO A 321 24.91 13.95 -33.66
C PRO A 321 24.73 14.48 -35.09
N GLU A 322 25.45 15.57 -35.45
CA GLU A 322 25.45 16.13 -36.80
C GLU A 322 26.15 15.20 -37.81
N SER A 323 27.23 14.53 -37.41
CA SER A 323 27.93 13.58 -38.27
C SER A 323 27.10 12.33 -38.53
N ALA A 324 26.40 11.78 -37.52
CA ALA A 324 25.51 10.64 -37.68
C ALA A 324 24.30 10.94 -38.58
N VAL A 325 23.73 12.12 -38.50
CA VAL A 325 22.66 12.59 -39.41
C VAL A 325 23.16 12.75 -40.84
N ARG A 326 24.35 13.30 -41.06
CA ARG A 326 24.94 13.50 -42.39
C ARG A 326 25.23 12.15 -43.07
N GLU A 327 25.84 11.20 -42.37
CA GLU A 327 26.07 9.85 -42.89
C GLU A 327 24.76 9.13 -43.26
N ARG A 328 23.70 9.33 -42.47
CA ARG A 328 22.41 8.75 -42.76
C ARG A 328 21.73 9.36 -43.98
N VAL A 329 21.82 10.67 -44.14
CA VAL A 329 21.27 11.38 -45.32
C VAL A 329 22.03 10.96 -46.60
N GLU A 330 23.37 10.89 -46.59
CA GLU A 330 24.18 10.38 -47.69
C GLU A 330 23.85 8.96 -48.07
N SER A 331 23.58 8.09 -47.07
CA SER A 331 23.20 6.67 -47.32
C SER A 331 21.80 6.51 -47.91
N MET A 332 20.95 7.54 -47.83
CA MET A 332 19.60 7.54 -48.41
C MET A 332 19.53 8.15 -49.82
N GLY A 333 20.63 8.67 -50.34
CA GLY A 333 20.72 9.17 -51.74
C GLY A 333 19.91 10.42 -52.02
N LEU A 334 19.73 11.29 -51.02
CA LEU A 334 19.09 12.61 -51.12
C LEU A 334 20.13 13.71 -51.13
#